data_fb56fa0dea3b602d97b30bcdd7a467e0
#
_entry.id   fb56fa0dea3b602d97b30bcdd7a467e0
#
_cell.length_a   1.000
_cell.length_b   1.000
_cell.length_c   1.000
_cell.angle_alpha   90.00
_cell.angle_beta   90.00
_cell.angle_gamma   90.00
#
_symmetry.space_group_name_H-M   'P 1'
#
loop_
_entity.id
_entity.type
_entity.pdbx_description
1 polymer ?
#
loop_
_entity_poly.entity_id
_entity_poly.type
_entity_poly.pdbx_seq_one_letter_code
_entity_poly.pdbx_strand_id
1 'polypeptide(L)'
;ATFADVDETKTAEVRFLRALNYYHLMDLYGNVPFTEQVSAKAAPQYTRKQMYDFLEKELLEIEPKLSAATPKKSTDAGYGRVDKAAAWMLLSRLYLNAQVYTGTPQWQKAAEYAKKVMDSNYKLYTGATKNGWTAYQQLFMGDNGENGASVEAVFPILQDGKKTASWGSTLFLMASTFDAGVTVNPNGVAGNNTSENWAGNRARKSLIDKFFPNNNAPYVHANQMTAAAGDDRALFDALQADGNKRNIDQANADQTGVFSNGFAVAKFTNFHSDGTAGHDAKFSDTDLFLMRVAEAYLTYAEATARLN
;
A
#
# COMPACT_ATOMS: atom_id res chain seq x y z
N ALA A 1 21.05 -12.57 -19.94
CA ALA A 1 22.45 -12.31 -19.64
C ALA A 1 22.83 -13.11 -18.41
N THR A 2 23.75 -14.05 -18.53
CA THR A 2 24.41 -14.70 -17.41
C THR A 2 25.54 -13.78 -16.97
N PHE A 3 25.37 -13.11 -15.84
CA PHE A 3 26.49 -12.46 -15.17
C PHE A 3 27.23 -13.53 -14.38
N ALA A 4 28.51 -13.73 -14.65
CA ALA A 4 29.40 -14.47 -13.77
C ALA A 4 29.39 -13.74 -12.43
N ASP A 5 29.26 -14.46 -11.30
CA ASP A 5 29.28 -13.94 -9.92
C ASP A 5 27.99 -13.26 -9.39
N VAL A 6 26.82 -13.55 -9.93
CA VAL A 6 25.58 -13.14 -9.27
C VAL A 6 25.19 -14.17 -8.21
N ASP A 7 25.16 -13.75 -6.93
CA ASP A 7 24.73 -14.66 -5.87
C ASP A 7 23.26 -15.10 -6.06
N GLU A 8 22.94 -16.29 -5.55
CA GLU A 8 21.60 -16.88 -5.72
C GLU A 8 20.48 -16.00 -5.13
N THR A 9 20.76 -15.30 -4.05
CA THR A 9 19.79 -14.42 -3.38
C THR A 9 19.42 -13.24 -4.27
N LYS A 10 20.40 -12.57 -4.88
CA LYS A 10 20.15 -11.46 -5.81
C LYS A 10 19.38 -11.92 -7.04
N THR A 11 19.74 -13.12 -7.56
CA THR A 11 18.98 -13.72 -8.66
C THR A 11 17.53 -13.98 -8.28
N ALA A 12 17.28 -14.51 -7.09
CA ALA A 12 15.94 -14.77 -6.58
C ALA A 12 15.13 -13.47 -6.39
N GLU A 13 15.76 -12.42 -5.88
CA GLU A 13 15.12 -11.10 -5.75
C GLU A 13 14.69 -10.52 -7.10
N VAL A 14 15.53 -10.59 -8.13
CA VAL A 14 15.19 -10.13 -9.48
C VAL A 14 14.07 -10.98 -10.09
N ARG A 15 14.10 -12.30 -9.87
CA ARG A 15 13.03 -13.21 -10.30
C ARG A 15 11.71 -12.89 -9.58
N PHE A 16 11.75 -12.54 -8.30
CA PHE A 16 10.58 -12.07 -7.57
C PHE A 16 9.99 -10.79 -8.19
N LEU A 17 10.82 -9.80 -8.52
CA LEU A 17 10.35 -8.56 -9.16
C LEU A 17 9.70 -8.84 -10.52
N ARG A 18 10.25 -9.78 -11.30
CA ARG A 18 9.62 -10.26 -12.54
C ARG A 18 8.25 -10.89 -12.25
N ALA A 19 8.19 -11.78 -11.26
CA ALA A 19 6.94 -12.43 -10.87
C ALA A 19 5.89 -11.41 -10.39
N LEU A 20 6.27 -10.43 -9.58
CA LEU A 20 5.39 -9.37 -9.12
C LEU A 20 4.81 -8.55 -10.28
N ASN A 21 5.63 -8.20 -11.28
CA ASN A 21 5.16 -7.48 -12.47
C ASN A 21 4.18 -8.34 -13.30
N TYR A 22 4.49 -9.61 -13.54
CA TYR A 22 3.58 -10.50 -14.25
C TYR A 22 2.31 -10.81 -13.46
N TYR A 23 2.37 -10.86 -12.13
CA TYR A 23 1.18 -10.95 -11.28
C TYR A 23 0.24 -9.76 -11.53
N HIS A 24 0.75 -8.54 -11.49
CA HIS A 24 -0.08 -7.35 -11.76
C HIS A 24 -0.60 -7.31 -13.20
N LEU A 25 0.20 -7.72 -14.19
CA LEU A 25 -0.25 -7.80 -15.58
C LEU A 25 -1.39 -8.83 -15.72
N MET A 26 -1.24 -10.02 -15.13
CA MET A 26 -2.28 -11.04 -15.15
C MET A 26 -3.57 -10.57 -14.44
N ASP A 27 -3.42 -9.93 -13.28
CA ASP A 27 -4.56 -9.48 -12.48
C ASP A 27 -5.35 -8.39 -13.20
N LEU A 28 -4.67 -7.39 -13.78
CA LEU A 28 -5.28 -6.25 -14.46
C LEU A 28 -5.82 -6.59 -15.86
N TYR A 29 -5.11 -7.42 -16.63
CA TYR A 29 -5.39 -7.62 -18.06
C TYR A 29 -5.79 -9.05 -18.42
N GLY A 30 -5.64 -10.01 -17.54
CA GLY A 30 -5.98 -11.41 -17.77
C GLY A 30 -4.95 -12.15 -18.61
N ASN A 31 -5.17 -12.25 -19.92
CA ASN A 31 -4.23 -12.90 -20.84
C ASN A 31 -3.18 -11.89 -21.31
N VAL A 32 -1.90 -12.19 -21.09
CA VAL A 32 -0.81 -11.24 -21.32
C VAL A 32 0.33 -11.86 -22.11
N PRO A 33 1.09 -11.08 -22.91
CA PRO A 33 2.30 -11.55 -23.52
C PRO A 33 3.32 -11.99 -22.45
N PHE A 34 3.98 -13.12 -22.68
CA PHE A 34 4.97 -13.66 -21.75
C PHE A 34 6.27 -14.02 -22.47
N THR A 35 7.39 -13.57 -21.90
CA THR A 35 8.73 -13.98 -22.33
C THR A 35 9.72 -13.88 -21.17
N GLU A 36 10.69 -14.78 -21.15
CA GLU A 36 11.85 -14.72 -20.28
C GLU A 36 13.12 -14.30 -21.02
N GLN A 37 13.02 -14.04 -22.31
CA GLN A 37 14.15 -13.71 -23.17
C GLN A 37 13.91 -12.41 -23.91
N VAL A 38 14.94 -11.59 -24.03
CA VAL A 38 14.93 -10.43 -24.91
C VAL A 38 15.01 -10.94 -26.36
N SER A 39 13.99 -10.66 -27.14
CA SER A 39 13.86 -11.13 -28.54
C SER A 39 13.16 -10.08 -29.38
N ALA A 40 13.51 -10.03 -30.68
CA ALA A 40 12.78 -9.24 -31.66
C ALA A 40 11.46 -9.90 -32.10
N LYS A 41 11.22 -11.16 -31.74
CA LYS A 41 9.95 -11.84 -32.00
C LYS A 41 8.90 -11.42 -31.02
N ALA A 42 7.65 -11.29 -31.45
CA ALA A 42 6.52 -11.05 -30.58
C ALA A 42 6.40 -12.18 -29.54
N ALA A 43 6.24 -11.79 -28.28
CA ALA A 43 6.05 -12.76 -27.20
C ALA A 43 4.70 -13.49 -27.37
N PRO A 44 4.64 -14.81 -27.14
CA PRO A 44 3.38 -15.54 -27.14
C PRO A 44 2.46 -15.05 -26.03
N GLN A 45 1.16 -15.07 -26.26
CA GLN A 45 0.19 -14.75 -25.25
C GLN A 45 -0.01 -15.95 -24.32
N TYR A 46 0.12 -15.72 -23.01
CA TYR A 46 -0.29 -16.68 -21.98
C TYR A 46 -1.72 -16.41 -21.55
N THR A 47 -2.49 -17.47 -21.36
CA THR A 47 -3.77 -17.40 -20.66
C THR A 47 -3.53 -17.06 -19.19
N ARG A 48 -4.56 -16.53 -18.52
CA ARG A 48 -4.51 -16.23 -17.07
C ARG A 48 -4.06 -17.48 -16.27
N LYS A 49 -4.59 -18.66 -16.62
CA LYS A 49 -4.18 -19.91 -15.96
C LYS A 49 -2.70 -20.26 -16.20
N GLN A 50 -2.22 -20.15 -17.43
CA GLN A 50 -0.79 -20.40 -17.73
C GLN A 50 0.12 -19.46 -16.97
N MET A 51 -0.27 -18.19 -16.85
CA MET A 51 0.48 -17.21 -16.07
C MET A 51 0.43 -17.55 -14.57
N TYR A 52 -0.72 -17.92 -14.04
CA TYR A 52 -0.84 -18.41 -12.66
C TYR A 52 0.10 -19.58 -12.37
N ASP A 53 0.11 -20.60 -13.24
CA ASP A 53 0.96 -21.79 -13.09
C ASP A 53 2.47 -21.42 -13.13
N PHE A 54 2.84 -20.49 -14.00
CA PHE A 54 4.21 -19.94 -14.04
C PHE A 54 4.56 -19.21 -12.74
N LEU A 55 3.69 -18.31 -12.25
CA LEU A 55 3.93 -17.52 -11.05
C LEU A 55 4.05 -18.41 -9.80
N GLU A 56 3.17 -19.39 -9.65
CA GLU A 56 3.24 -20.37 -8.56
C GLU A 56 4.58 -21.09 -8.55
N LYS A 57 4.96 -21.69 -9.69
CA LYS A 57 6.24 -22.38 -9.85
C LYS A 57 7.43 -21.49 -9.55
N GLU A 58 7.46 -20.30 -10.14
CA GLU A 58 8.55 -19.33 -10.00
C GLU A 58 8.76 -18.93 -8.54
N LEU A 59 7.68 -18.56 -7.85
CA LEU A 59 7.73 -18.13 -6.45
C LEU A 59 8.15 -19.26 -5.51
N LEU A 60 7.67 -20.49 -5.71
CA LEU A 60 8.06 -21.65 -4.92
C LEU A 60 9.54 -22.03 -5.11
N GLU A 61 10.08 -21.84 -6.33
CA GLU A 61 11.47 -22.12 -6.64
C GLU A 61 12.44 -21.10 -6.02
N ILE A 62 12.06 -19.82 -5.96
CA ILE A 62 12.91 -18.77 -5.42
C ILE A 62 12.79 -18.62 -3.90
N GLU A 63 11.67 -19.00 -3.28
CA GLU A 63 11.42 -18.85 -1.83
C GLU A 63 12.62 -19.31 -0.97
N PRO A 64 13.17 -20.53 -1.14
CA PRO A 64 14.26 -21.01 -0.29
C PRO A 64 15.57 -20.21 -0.44
N LYS A 65 15.74 -19.50 -1.56
CA LYS A 65 16.95 -18.73 -1.90
C LYS A 65 16.93 -17.29 -1.40
N LEU A 66 15.77 -16.81 -0.96
CA LEU A 66 15.59 -15.48 -0.41
C LEU A 66 16.10 -15.39 1.04
N SER A 67 16.47 -14.19 1.47
CA SER A 67 16.85 -13.91 2.84
C SER A 67 15.73 -14.21 3.84
N ALA A 68 16.07 -14.38 5.10
CA ALA A 68 15.10 -14.63 6.16
C ALA A 68 14.09 -13.46 6.30
N ALA A 69 12.83 -13.81 6.59
CA ALA A 69 11.76 -12.86 6.81
C ALA A 69 12.01 -12.03 8.08
N THR A 70 12.62 -10.86 7.92
CA THR A 70 13.05 -10.01 9.03
C THR A 70 12.87 -8.53 8.67
N PRO A 71 12.07 -7.77 9.46
CA PRO A 71 11.87 -6.36 9.23
C PRO A 71 13.18 -5.59 9.38
N LYS A 72 13.32 -4.52 8.58
CA LYS A 72 14.47 -3.62 8.56
C LYS A 72 14.00 -2.19 8.63
N LYS A 73 14.84 -1.30 9.14
CA LYS A 73 14.64 0.16 9.09
C LYS A 73 15.31 0.72 7.84
N SER A 74 14.97 1.94 7.45
CA SER A 74 15.60 2.63 6.32
C SER A 74 17.13 2.76 6.46
N THR A 75 17.65 2.78 7.69
CA THR A 75 19.09 2.82 8.00
C THR A 75 19.80 1.46 7.90
N ASP A 76 19.05 0.35 7.81
CA ASP A 76 19.63 -0.99 7.77
C ASP A 76 20.04 -1.38 6.34
N ALA A 77 21.14 -2.11 6.22
CA ALA A 77 21.53 -2.67 4.93
C ALA A 77 20.46 -3.63 4.39
N GLY A 78 20.06 -3.40 3.14
CA GLY A 78 19.05 -4.22 2.48
C GLY A 78 17.60 -3.86 2.84
N TYR A 79 17.34 -2.70 3.45
CA TYR A 79 15.99 -2.16 3.51
C TYR A 79 15.39 -2.01 2.10
N GLY A 80 14.14 -2.39 1.92
CA GLY A 80 13.47 -2.41 0.61
C GLY A 80 13.84 -3.59 -0.29
N ARG A 81 14.76 -4.47 0.12
CA ARG A 81 15.06 -5.70 -0.62
C ARG A 81 14.06 -6.80 -0.27
N VAL A 82 13.81 -7.65 -1.27
CA VAL A 82 12.89 -8.79 -1.16
C VAL A 82 13.45 -9.84 -0.19
N ASP A 83 12.58 -10.35 0.67
CA ASP A 83 12.85 -11.49 1.54
C ASP A 83 11.76 -12.57 1.41
N LYS A 84 11.85 -13.63 2.23
CA LYS A 84 10.86 -14.72 2.20
C LYS A 84 9.45 -14.25 2.49
N ALA A 85 9.25 -13.24 3.35
CA ALA A 85 7.92 -12.74 3.66
C ALA A 85 7.24 -12.10 2.45
N ALA A 86 8.00 -11.38 1.61
CA ALA A 86 7.47 -10.82 0.36
C ALA A 86 7.00 -11.92 -0.61
N ALA A 87 7.78 -13.01 -0.75
CA ALA A 87 7.36 -14.15 -1.56
C ALA A 87 6.11 -14.83 -1.00
N TRP A 88 6.03 -15.02 0.32
CA TRP A 88 4.84 -15.59 0.97
C TRP A 88 3.60 -14.69 0.80
N MET A 89 3.77 -13.38 0.89
CA MET A 89 2.68 -12.42 0.64
C MET A 89 2.16 -12.54 -0.79
N LEU A 90 3.05 -12.59 -1.79
CA LEU A 90 2.64 -12.70 -3.18
C LEU A 90 1.97 -14.05 -3.47
N LEU A 91 2.48 -15.16 -2.89
CA LEU A 91 1.84 -16.47 -2.96
C LEU A 91 0.46 -16.46 -2.30
N SER A 92 0.32 -15.82 -1.14
CA SER A 92 -0.98 -15.74 -0.46
C SER A 92 -2.02 -14.97 -1.28
N ARG A 93 -1.64 -13.86 -1.94
CA ARG A 93 -2.49 -13.12 -2.91
C ARG A 93 -2.88 -14.00 -4.09
N LEU A 94 -1.90 -14.70 -4.67
CA LEU A 94 -2.09 -15.59 -5.82
C LEU A 94 -3.10 -16.69 -5.50
N TYR A 95 -2.95 -17.34 -4.33
CA TYR A 95 -3.84 -18.42 -3.89
C TYR A 95 -5.23 -17.93 -3.47
N LEU A 96 -5.34 -16.75 -2.84
CA LEU A 96 -6.63 -16.18 -2.45
C LEU A 96 -7.52 -15.97 -3.69
N ASN A 97 -6.92 -15.53 -4.79
CA ASN A 97 -7.62 -15.26 -6.05
C ASN A 97 -7.55 -16.41 -7.07
N ALA A 98 -7.04 -17.58 -6.68
CA ALA A 98 -6.87 -18.73 -7.58
C ALA A 98 -8.15 -19.13 -8.32
N GLN A 99 -9.30 -19.05 -7.66
CA GLN A 99 -10.59 -19.37 -8.29
C GLN A 99 -10.89 -18.44 -9.48
N VAL A 100 -10.54 -17.14 -9.38
CA VAL A 100 -10.70 -16.17 -10.47
C VAL A 100 -9.75 -16.47 -11.62
N TYR A 101 -8.52 -16.87 -11.30
CA TYR A 101 -7.47 -17.09 -12.32
C TYR A 101 -7.57 -18.44 -13.02
N THR A 102 -8.00 -19.47 -12.29
CA THR A 102 -7.93 -20.88 -12.75
C THR A 102 -9.28 -21.60 -12.78
N GLY A 103 -10.31 -21.04 -12.16
CA GLY A 103 -11.59 -21.72 -11.90
C GLY A 103 -11.56 -22.60 -10.65
N THR A 104 -10.41 -22.81 -9.99
CA THR A 104 -10.27 -23.71 -8.84
C THR A 104 -9.78 -22.93 -7.62
N PRO A 105 -10.50 -22.94 -6.48
CA PRO A 105 -10.09 -22.24 -5.27
C PRO A 105 -8.88 -22.91 -4.63
N GLN A 106 -8.01 -22.10 -3.99
CA GLN A 106 -6.82 -22.53 -3.27
C GLN A 106 -6.76 -21.87 -1.87
N TRP A 107 -7.91 -21.73 -1.21
CA TRP A 107 -8.00 -20.97 0.05
C TRP A 107 -7.17 -21.56 1.18
N GLN A 108 -7.02 -22.90 1.21
CA GLN A 108 -6.13 -23.55 2.19
C GLN A 108 -4.68 -23.05 2.05
N LYS A 109 -4.15 -23.04 0.82
CA LYS A 109 -2.81 -22.52 0.55
C LYS A 109 -2.71 -21.03 0.85
N ALA A 110 -3.75 -20.25 0.54
CA ALA A 110 -3.77 -18.81 0.89
C ALA A 110 -3.62 -18.60 2.39
N ALA A 111 -4.37 -19.34 3.22
CA ALA A 111 -4.26 -19.29 4.66
C ALA A 111 -2.88 -19.73 5.16
N GLU A 112 -2.32 -20.81 4.61
CA GLU A 112 -0.99 -21.32 4.99
C GLU A 112 0.12 -20.30 4.73
N TYR A 113 0.15 -19.66 3.56
CA TYR A 113 1.16 -18.66 3.22
C TYR A 113 0.96 -17.35 3.97
N ALA A 114 -0.27 -16.91 4.17
CA ALA A 114 -0.56 -15.78 5.03
C ALA A 114 -0.10 -16.03 6.48
N LYS A 115 -0.31 -17.24 7.00
CA LYS A 115 0.14 -17.62 8.34
C LYS A 115 1.67 -17.62 8.46
N LYS A 116 2.43 -18.05 7.44
CA LYS A 116 3.92 -17.95 7.45
C LYS A 116 4.36 -16.49 7.66
N VAL A 117 3.69 -15.52 7.05
CA VAL A 117 4.00 -14.09 7.27
C VAL A 117 3.65 -13.66 8.68
N MET A 118 2.46 -14.04 9.20
CA MET A 118 2.04 -13.70 10.56
C MET A 118 2.96 -14.28 11.63
N ASP A 119 3.50 -15.49 11.41
CA ASP A 119 4.41 -16.18 12.32
C ASP A 119 5.88 -15.70 12.20
N SER A 120 6.18 -14.85 11.23
CA SER A 120 7.51 -14.30 11.00
C SER A 120 7.89 -13.21 12.03
N ASN A 121 9.04 -12.57 11.83
CA ASN A 121 9.49 -11.45 12.66
C ASN A 121 8.75 -10.14 12.36
N TYR A 122 8.02 -10.04 11.25
CA TYR A 122 7.16 -8.88 10.96
C TYR A 122 5.97 -8.83 11.92
N LYS A 123 5.61 -7.62 12.38
CA LYS A 123 4.54 -7.42 13.36
C LYS A 123 3.66 -6.25 12.97
N LEU A 124 2.40 -6.27 13.41
CA LEU A 124 1.58 -5.06 13.36
C LEU A 124 2.24 -3.97 14.19
N TYR A 125 2.32 -2.78 13.64
CA TYR A 125 2.88 -1.64 14.33
C TYR A 125 1.88 -1.08 15.35
N THR A 126 2.28 -1.11 16.62
CA THR A 126 1.49 -0.63 17.76
C THR A 126 2.29 0.38 18.59
N GLY A 127 3.09 1.19 17.91
CA GLY A 127 3.92 2.21 18.56
C GLY A 127 3.11 3.25 19.33
N ALA A 128 3.77 3.94 20.27
CA ALA A 128 3.14 5.03 21.01
C ALA A 128 2.78 6.20 20.06
N THR A 129 1.76 6.96 20.44
CA THR A 129 1.46 8.25 19.81
C THR A 129 2.67 9.19 19.91
N LYS A 130 3.05 9.79 18.78
CA LYS A 130 4.16 10.78 18.69
C LYS A 130 3.61 12.11 18.19
N ASN A 131 3.82 13.19 18.91
CA ASN A 131 3.34 14.53 18.53
C ASN A 131 1.86 14.56 18.09
N GLY A 132 1.01 13.74 18.71
CA GLY A 132 -0.40 13.59 18.37
C GLY A 132 -0.71 12.58 17.25
N TRP A 133 0.30 12.09 16.52
CA TRP A 133 0.10 11.09 15.47
C TRP A 133 -0.05 9.69 16.06
N THR A 134 -1.17 9.02 15.76
CA THR A 134 -1.43 7.64 16.21
C THR A 134 -0.49 6.64 15.52
N ALA A 135 -0.38 5.43 16.08
CA ALA A 135 0.41 4.36 15.46
C ALA A 135 -0.03 4.08 14.01
N TYR A 136 -1.34 4.10 13.75
CA TYR A 136 -1.85 3.87 12.41
C TYR A 136 -1.43 4.97 11.42
N GLN A 137 -1.49 6.24 11.84
CA GLN A 137 -1.05 7.36 10.99
C GLN A 137 0.45 7.30 10.68
N GLN A 138 1.27 6.92 11.66
CA GLN A 138 2.72 6.80 11.51
C GLN A 138 3.15 5.81 10.40
N LEU A 139 2.31 4.85 10.02
CA LEU A 139 2.54 3.95 8.87
C LEU A 139 2.57 4.67 7.51
N PHE A 140 2.01 5.88 7.43
CA PHE A 140 1.77 6.60 6.17
C PHE A 140 2.39 7.99 6.17
N MET A 141 3.44 8.20 6.97
CA MET A 141 4.14 9.48 7.16
C MET A 141 5.52 9.47 6.51
N GLY A 142 6.12 10.66 6.32
CA GLY A 142 7.41 10.84 5.66
C GLY A 142 8.58 10.10 6.28
N ASP A 143 8.51 9.81 7.57
CA ASP A 143 9.52 9.07 8.32
C ASP A 143 9.14 7.60 8.59
N ASN A 144 8.19 7.02 7.84
CA ASN A 144 7.67 5.68 8.13
C ASN A 144 8.71 4.54 8.03
N GLY A 145 9.80 4.74 7.30
CA GLY A 145 10.95 3.84 7.28
C GLY A 145 11.78 3.86 8.57
N GLU A 146 11.67 4.92 9.38
CA GLU A 146 12.55 5.21 10.54
C GLU A 146 11.81 5.27 11.87
N ASN A 147 10.55 5.69 11.86
CA ASN A 147 9.77 5.93 13.08
C ASN A 147 9.38 4.66 13.86
N GLY A 148 9.70 3.50 13.34
CA GLY A 148 9.38 2.18 13.89
C GLY A 148 8.28 1.45 13.13
N ALA A 149 7.53 2.13 12.25
CA ALA A 149 6.44 1.53 11.46
C ALA A 149 6.94 0.49 10.43
N SER A 150 8.22 0.54 10.06
CA SER A 150 8.85 -0.42 9.14
C SER A 150 8.80 -1.88 9.63
N VAL A 151 8.54 -2.12 10.92
CA VAL A 151 8.30 -3.47 11.45
C VAL A 151 7.10 -4.16 10.79
N GLU A 152 6.18 -3.37 10.23
CA GLU A 152 5.01 -3.86 9.50
C GLU A 152 5.25 -3.94 7.98
N ALA A 153 6.29 -3.29 7.45
CA ALA A 153 6.59 -3.18 6.03
C ALA A 153 7.29 -4.42 5.50
N VAL A 154 6.53 -5.33 4.88
CA VAL A 154 7.09 -6.55 4.26
C VAL A 154 7.82 -6.22 2.95
N PHE A 155 7.26 -5.33 2.14
CA PHE A 155 7.91 -4.86 0.91
C PHE A 155 7.59 -3.38 0.68
N PRO A 156 8.48 -2.46 1.10
CA PRO A 156 8.36 -1.04 0.84
C PRO A 156 8.93 -0.67 -0.54
N ILE A 157 8.28 0.26 -1.22
CA ILE A 157 8.84 1.02 -2.35
C ILE A 157 9.41 2.31 -1.77
N LEU A 158 10.73 2.47 -1.87
CA LEU A 158 11.46 3.52 -1.17
C LEU A 158 11.24 4.89 -1.78
N GLN A 159 11.09 5.89 -0.91
CA GLN A 159 10.98 7.30 -1.25
C GLN A 159 11.88 8.12 -0.30
N ASP A 160 12.60 9.10 -0.83
CA ASP A 160 13.44 10.01 -0.02
C ASP A 160 13.38 11.47 -0.47
N GLY A 161 12.43 11.78 -1.35
CA GLY A 161 12.21 13.14 -1.86
C GLY A 161 13.34 13.69 -2.74
N LYS A 162 14.53 13.10 -2.75
CA LYS A 162 15.71 13.57 -3.49
C LYS A 162 16.18 12.57 -4.54
N LYS A 163 16.69 11.42 -4.11
CA LYS A 163 17.21 10.36 -5.01
C LYS A 163 16.08 9.62 -5.73
N THR A 164 14.96 9.52 -5.06
CA THR A 164 13.74 8.86 -5.55
C THR A 164 12.64 9.88 -5.87
N ALA A 165 13.00 11.10 -6.25
CA ALA A 165 12.07 12.13 -6.67
C ALA A 165 11.15 11.62 -7.78
N SER A 166 9.86 11.49 -7.50
CA SER A 166 8.86 10.90 -8.40
C SER A 166 7.52 11.60 -8.27
N TRP A 167 6.85 11.83 -9.41
CA TRP A 167 5.47 12.30 -9.47
C TRP A 167 4.44 11.20 -9.19
N GLY A 168 4.87 9.96 -9.16
CA GLY A 168 4.06 8.79 -8.83
C GLY A 168 4.15 8.38 -7.36
N SER A 169 3.80 7.10 -7.08
CA SER A 169 3.89 6.51 -5.75
C SER A 169 3.12 7.32 -4.69
N THR A 170 3.68 7.55 -3.52
CA THR A 170 3.02 8.22 -2.40
C THR A 170 2.76 9.70 -2.65
N LEU A 171 3.61 10.40 -3.43
CA LEU A 171 3.30 11.77 -3.83
C LEU A 171 1.99 11.85 -4.62
N PHE A 172 1.78 10.96 -5.59
CA PHE A 172 0.52 10.92 -6.34
C PHE A 172 -0.67 10.64 -5.41
N LEU A 173 -0.53 9.68 -4.49
CA LEU A 173 -1.60 9.33 -3.54
C LEU A 173 -1.98 10.49 -2.62
N MET A 174 -1.00 11.29 -2.20
CA MET A 174 -1.25 12.50 -1.41
C MET A 174 -1.86 13.62 -2.26
N ALA A 175 -1.14 14.04 -3.28
CA ALA A 175 -1.47 15.23 -4.06
C ALA A 175 -2.83 15.10 -4.75
N SER A 176 -3.19 13.92 -5.23
CA SER A 176 -4.48 13.65 -5.89
C SER A 176 -5.68 13.65 -4.95
N THR A 177 -5.47 13.59 -3.63
CA THR A 177 -6.54 13.53 -2.62
C THR A 177 -6.59 14.77 -1.74
N PHE A 178 -5.49 15.53 -1.66
CA PHE A 178 -5.42 16.77 -0.91
C PHE A 178 -5.76 17.98 -1.77
N ASP A 179 -6.50 18.91 -1.19
CA ASP A 179 -6.49 20.34 -1.56
C ASP A 179 -5.90 21.15 -0.39
N ALA A 180 -5.78 22.45 -0.55
CA ALA A 180 -5.16 23.32 0.44
C ALA A 180 -5.88 23.34 1.80
N GLY A 181 -7.11 22.83 1.90
CA GLY A 181 -7.93 22.85 3.12
C GLY A 181 -7.86 21.55 3.93
N VAL A 182 -7.44 20.46 3.32
CA VAL A 182 -7.40 19.17 4.02
C VAL A 182 -6.43 19.24 5.20
N THR A 183 -6.93 18.97 6.41
CA THR A 183 -6.18 19.11 7.65
C THR A 183 -6.18 17.79 8.41
N VAL A 184 -5.09 17.04 8.30
CA VAL A 184 -4.86 15.77 9.03
C VAL A 184 -3.89 15.94 10.19
N ASN A 185 -3.06 16.98 10.15
CA ASN A 185 -2.07 17.27 11.19
C ASN A 185 -2.77 17.51 12.53
N PRO A 186 -2.35 16.83 13.62
CA PRO A 186 -2.94 16.99 14.95
C PRO A 186 -2.91 18.42 15.49
N ASN A 187 -1.94 19.22 15.06
CA ASN A 187 -1.80 20.63 15.45
C ASN A 187 -2.58 21.61 14.53
N GLY A 188 -3.41 21.08 13.61
CA GLY A 188 -4.24 21.91 12.74
C GLY A 188 -3.53 22.52 11.54
N VAL A 189 -2.33 22.07 11.20
CA VAL A 189 -1.61 22.50 9.99
C VAL A 189 -2.27 21.84 8.76
N ALA A 190 -2.73 22.67 7.83
CA ALA A 190 -3.36 22.20 6.58
C ALA A 190 -2.33 21.67 5.57
N GLY A 191 -2.80 20.86 4.62
CA GLY A 191 -1.99 20.26 3.57
C GLY A 191 -1.34 18.93 3.97
N ASN A 192 -0.56 18.39 3.04
CA ASN A 192 0.13 17.11 3.19
C ASN A 192 1.63 17.23 3.48
N ASN A 193 2.10 18.42 3.75
CA ASN A 193 3.52 18.76 3.90
C ASN A 193 4.36 18.61 2.62
N THR A 194 3.72 18.80 1.45
CA THR A 194 4.39 19.09 0.17
C THR A 194 3.72 20.30 -0.49
N SER A 195 4.35 20.87 -1.52
CA SER A 195 3.73 21.94 -2.32
C SER A 195 2.63 21.45 -3.27
N GLU A 196 2.42 20.14 -3.37
CA GLU A 196 1.54 19.52 -4.35
C GLU A 196 0.17 19.16 -3.74
N ASN A 197 -0.88 19.83 -4.20
CA ASN A 197 -2.26 19.66 -3.76
C ASN A 197 -3.17 19.75 -5.00
N TRP A 198 -3.34 18.62 -5.72
CA TRP A 198 -4.04 18.59 -7.00
C TRP A 198 -5.55 18.34 -6.84
N ALA A 199 -5.97 17.77 -5.72
CA ALA A 199 -7.32 17.33 -5.45
C ALA A 199 -7.85 16.31 -6.50
N GLY A 200 -9.19 16.12 -6.53
CA GLY A 200 -9.88 15.32 -7.56
C GLY A 200 -10.25 13.91 -7.12
N ASN A 201 -9.36 13.17 -6.48
CA ASN A 201 -9.70 11.88 -5.90
C ASN A 201 -10.38 12.06 -4.54
N ARG A 202 -11.44 11.30 -4.31
CA ARG A 202 -12.26 11.41 -3.09
C ARG A 202 -12.86 10.07 -2.70
N ALA A 203 -13.18 9.91 -1.41
CA ALA A 203 -13.87 8.74 -0.92
C ALA A 203 -15.36 8.78 -1.32
N ARG A 204 -15.85 7.63 -1.78
CA ARG A 204 -17.29 7.44 -1.99
C ARG A 204 -18.01 7.20 -0.67
N LYS A 205 -19.30 7.55 -0.65
CA LYS A 205 -20.16 7.33 0.51
C LYS A 205 -20.12 5.89 1.03
N SER A 206 -20.05 4.89 0.16
CA SER A 206 -19.97 3.48 0.53
C SER A 206 -18.77 3.12 1.41
N LEU A 207 -17.66 3.86 1.30
CA LEU A 207 -16.52 3.74 2.21
C LEU A 207 -16.81 4.44 3.55
N ILE A 208 -17.34 5.66 3.49
CA ILE A 208 -17.63 6.45 4.69
C ILE A 208 -18.67 5.75 5.58
N ASP A 209 -19.69 5.11 4.99
CA ASP A 209 -20.71 4.35 5.71
C ASP A 209 -20.14 3.16 6.53
N LYS A 210 -18.93 2.72 6.25
CA LYS A 210 -18.25 1.71 7.09
C LYS A 210 -17.83 2.26 8.44
N PHE A 211 -17.63 3.57 8.54
CA PHE A 211 -17.28 4.29 9.76
C PHE A 211 -18.49 4.99 10.39
N PHE A 212 -19.45 5.39 9.56
CA PHE A 212 -20.65 6.13 9.94
C PHE A 212 -21.92 5.51 9.34
N PRO A 213 -22.35 4.32 9.84
CA PRO A 213 -23.41 3.53 9.21
C PRO A 213 -24.79 4.20 9.24
N ASN A 214 -24.98 5.18 10.12
CA ASN A 214 -26.24 5.92 10.26
C ASN A 214 -26.29 7.20 9.40
N ASN A 215 -25.42 7.33 8.42
CA ASN A 215 -25.31 8.53 7.58
C ASN A 215 -25.10 9.83 8.39
N ASN A 216 -24.34 9.73 9.47
CA ASN A 216 -24.09 10.79 10.43
C ASN A 216 -22.62 11.25 10.47
N ALA A 217 -21.89 11.10 9.39
CA ALA A 217 -20.53 11.60 9.27
C ALA A 217 -20.50 13.11 9.54
N PRO A 218 -19.68 13.60 10.48
CA PRO A 218 -19.65 15.02 10.82
C PRO A 218 -18.90 15.83 9.76
N TYR A 219 -19.21 17.14 9.71
CA TYR A 219 -18.45 18.09 8.92
C TYR A 219 -17.26 18.63 9.73
N VAL A 220 -16.19 17.85 9.74
CA VAL A 220 -14.94 18.18 10.46
C VAL A 220 -13.73 17.89 9.58
N HIS A 221 -12.57 18.43 9.97
CA HIS A 221 -11.28 18.08 9.36
C HIS A 221 -10.84 16.66 9.71
N ALA A 222 -9.92 16.11 8.93
CA ALA A 222 -9.44 14.73 9.07
C ALA A 222 -8.80 14.47 10.45
N ASN A 223 -8.14 15.46 11.07
CA ASN A 223 -7.58 15.36 12.40
C ASN A 223 -8.61 15.18 13.55
N GLN A 224 -9.88 15.47 13.27
CA GLN A 224 -11.00 15.27 14.20
C GLN A 224 -11.88 14.10 13.81
N MET A 225 -11.82 13.65 12.54
CA MET A 225 -12.68 12.60 12.01
C MET A 225 -12.42 11.24 12.68
N THR A 226 -11.17 10.92 12.98
CA THR A 226 -10.79 9.67 13.66
C THR A 226 -11.43 9.55 15.05
N ALA A 227 -11.44 10.65 15.81
CA ALA A 227 -12.09 10.69 17.12
C ALA A 227 -13.61 10.55 16.99
N ALA A 228 -14.22 11.22 15.99
CA ALA A 228 -15.65 11.14 15.73
C ALA A 228 -16.11 9.73 15.32
N ALA A 229 -15.26 9.00 14.59
CA ALA A 229 -15.52 7.62 14.17
C ALA A 229 -15.17 6.58 15.27
N GLY A 230 -14.34 6.94 16.24
CA GLY A 230 -13.72 5.99 17.16
C GLY A 230 -12.77 4.99 16.46
N ASP A 231 -12.18 5.40 15.33
CA ASP A 231 -11.34 4.56 14.48
C ASP A 231 -10.23 5.40 13.80
N ASP A 232 -8.97 5.08 14.09
CA ASP A 232 -7.80 5.77 13.56
C ASP A 232 -7.67 5.69 12.02
N ARG A 233 -8.42 4.80 11.38
CA ARG A 233 -8.45 4.65 9.93
C ARG A 233 -9.39 5.64 9.22
N ALA A 234 -10.24 6.34 9.97
CA ALA A 234 -11.19 7.33 9.43
C ALA A 234 -10.49 8.65 9.08
N LEU A 235 -9.51 8.61 8.18
CA LEU A 235 -8.71 9.75 7.75
C LEU A 235 -9.38 10.44 6.54
N PHE A 236 -10.54 11.04 6.79
CA PHE A 236 -11.36 11.73 5.80
C PHE A 236 -11.59 13.18 6.22
N ASP A 237 -11.62 14.10 5.24
CA ASP A 237 -11.86 15.51 5.48
C ASP A 237 -13.17 15.96 4.81
N ALA A 238 -14.05 16.60 5.57
CA ALA A 238 -15.36 17.07 5.13
C ALA A 238 -15.42 18.59 4.95
N LEU A 239 -14.31 19.32 5.16
CA LEU A 239 -14.24 20.78 5.05
C LEU A 239 -13.30 21.20 3.90
N GLN A 240 -13.55 22.41 3.37
CA GLN A 240 -12.71 23.09 2.39
C GLN A 240 -11.71 24.04 3.10
N ALA A 241 -10.77 24.62 2.35
CA ALA A 241 -9.76 25.53 2.85
C ALA A 241 -10.35 26.79 3.55
N ASP A 242 -11.50 27.25 3.10
CA ASP A 242 -12.23 28.39 3.67
C ASP A 242 -13.12 28.02 4.86
N GLY A 243 -13.06 26.76 5.31
CA GLY A 243 -13.90 26.20 6.36
C GLY A 243 -15.34 25.87 5.93
N ASN A 244 -15.68 26.09 4.67
CA ASN A 244 -16.98 25.69 4.15
C ASN A 244 -17.10 24.17 4.08
N LYS A 245 -18.32 23.68 4.23
CA LYS A 245 -18.64 22.26 4.10
C LYS A 245 -18.41 21.78 2.68
N ARG A 246 -17.76 20.61 2.54
CA ARG A 246 -17.79 19.86 1.28
C ARG A 246 -19.20 19.36 1.05
N ASN A 247 -19.59 19.27 -0.23
CA ASN A 247 -20.83 18.60 -0.56
C ASN A 247 -20.62 17.10 -0.50
N ILE A 248 -20.99 16.49 0.61
CA ILE A 248 -20.77 15.06 0.91
C ILE A 248 -22.00 14.18 0.64
N ASP A 249 -23.08 14.75 0.13
CA ASP A 249 -24.23 13.96 -0.31
C ASP A 249 -23.81 13.00 -1.44
N GLN A 250 -24.36 11.80 -1.45
CA GLN A 250 -23.94 10.76 -2.39
C GLN A 250 -24.06 11.22 -3.85
N ALA A 251 -25.16 11.90 -4.22
CA ALA A 251 -25.37 12.41 -5.57
C ALA A 251 -24.29 13.41 -6.02
N ASN A 252 -23.71 14.16 -5.08
CA ASN A 252 -22.71 15.18 -5.34
C ASN A 252 -21.29 14.67 -5.09
N ALA A 253 -21.10 13.76 -4.12
CA ALA A 253 -19.81 13.13 -3.86
C ALA A 253 -19.29 12.33 -5.06
N ASP A 254 -20.20 11.80 -5.88
CA ASP A 254 -19.87 11.05 -7.10
C ASP A 254 -19.73 11.94 -8.35
N GLN A 255 -19.99 13.25 -8.27
CA GLN A 255 -19.77 14.17 -9.38
C GLN A 255 -18.28 14.46 -9.58
N THR A 256 -17.78 14.15 -10.75
CA THR A 256 -16.33 14.28 -11.07
C THR A 256 -15.92 15.71 -11.46
N GLY A 257 -16.86 16.56 -11.83
CA GLY A 257 -16.60 17.93 -12.32
C GLY A 257 -16.30 18.97 -11.23
N VAL A 258 -16.56 18.65 -9.95
CA VAL A 258 -16.35 19.58 -8.82
C VAL A 258 -15.40 18.93 -7.82
N PHE A 259 -14.15 19.38 -7.77
CA PHE A 259 -13.08 18.75 -6.99
C PHE A 259 -13.27 18.85 -5.47
N SER A 260 -14.03 19.83 -5.00
CA SER A 260 -14.37 19.99 -3.58
C SER A 260 -15.56 19.14 -3.11
N ASN A 261 -16.25 18.40 -4.01
CA ASN A 261 -17.30 17.48 -3.62
C ASN A 261 -16.74 16.18 -3.02
N GLY A 262 -17.52 15.55 -2.14
CA GLY A 262 -17.13 14.31 -1.46
C GLY A 262 -16.11 14.51 -0.36
N PHE A 263 -15.72 13.42 0.27
CA PHE A 263 -14.70 13.43 1.32
C PHE A 263 -13.30 13.36 0.71
N ALA A 264 -12.41 14.28 1.11
CA ALA A 264 -10.99 14.12 0.79
C ALA A 264 -10.39 12.99 1.65
N VAL A 265 -9.39 12.27 1.11
CA VAL A 265 -8.70 11.18 1.81
C VAL A 265 -7.33 11.67 2.26
N ALA A 266 -7.11 11.69 3.58
CA ALA A 266 -5.91 12.23 4.20
C ALA A 266 -5.00 11.12 4.77
N LYS A 267 -4.95 9.97 4.13
CA LYS A 267 -4.25 8.79 4.66
C LYS A 267 -2.73 8.92 4.59
N PHE A 268 -2.21 9.35 3.44
CA PHE A 268 -0.78 9.53 3.21
C PHE A 268 -0.40 11.00 3.39
N THR A 269 0.70 11.27 4.09
CA THR A 269 1.25 12.62 4.27
C THR A 269 2.77 12.59 4.26
N ASN A 270 3.39 13.73 3.96
CA ASN A 270 4.84 13.92 4.08
C ASN A 270 5.25 14.59 5.40
N PHE A 271 4.34 14.70 6.37
CA PHE A 271 4.71 15.06 7.72
C PHE A 271 5.58 13.97 8.34
N HIS A 272 6.57 14.37 9.14
CA HIS A 272 7.35 13.45 9.97
C HIS A 272 6.77 13.38 11.38
N SER A 273 6.72 12.19 11.95
CA SER A 273 6.12 11.95 13.28
C SER A 273 6.92 12.60 14.42
N ASP A 274 8.21 12.87 14.21
CA ASP A 274 9.10 13.55 15.13
C ASP A 274 9.08 15.08 15.00
N GLY A 275 8.36 15.62 14.00
CA GLY A 275 8.26 17.04 13.73
C GLY A 275 9.39 17.61 12.87
N THR A 276 10.31 16.79 12.36
CA THR A 276 11.32 17.23 11.40
C THR A 276 10.71 17.53 10.04
N ALA A 277 11.41 18.34 9.23
CA ALA A 277 10.97 18.63 7.87
C ALA A 277 11.35 17.50 6.91
N GLY A 278 10.54 17.31 5.88
CA GLY A 278 10.88 16.42 4.75
C GLY A 278 12.12 16.90 4.00
N HIS A 279 12.76 16.00 3.25
CA HIS A 279 13.99 16.30 2.52
C HIS A 279 13.78 17.23 1.32
N ASP A 280 12.57 17.30 0.80
CA ASP A 280 12.21 18.16 -0.32
C ASP A 280 10.82 18.78 -0.12
N ALA A 281 10.63 20.02 -0.60
CA ALA A 281 9.35 20.70 -0.46
C ALA A 281 8.25 20.16 -1.38
N LYS A 282 8.60 19.43 -2.44
CA LYS A 282 7.71 18.92 -3.48
C LYS A 282 7.56 17.42 -3.41
N PHE A 283 8.66 16.70 -3.37
CA PHE A 283 8.67 15.23 -3.45
C PHE A 283 8.58 14.58 -2.08
N SER A 284 7.92 13.44 -2.05
CA SER A 284 7.61 12.72 -0.82
C SER A 284 8.78 11.87 -0.32
N ASP A 285 8.96 11.85 0.99
CA ASP A 285 9.82 10.90 1.71
C ASP A 285 9.07 9.62 2.10
N THR A 286 7.74 9.65 2.08
CA THR A 286 6.89 8.55 2.57
C THR A 286 7.07 7.30 1.72
N ASP A 287 7.62 6.25 2.27
CA ASP A 287 7.69 4.94 1.62
C ASP A 287 6.28 4.39 1.34
N LEU A 288 6.10 3.79 0.17
CA LEU A 288 4.90 3.01 -0.11
C LEU A 288 5.08 1.58 0.38
N PHE A 289 4.49 1.23 1.50
CA PHE A 289 4.45 -0.16 1.97
C PHE A 289 3.52 -0.98 1.09
N LEU A 290 4.03 -1.46 -0.07
CA LEU A 290 3.25 -2.22 -1.06
C LEU A 290 2.71 -3.53 -0.50
N MET A 291 3.43 -4.11 0.45
CA MET A 291 2.99 -5.28 1.22
C MET A 291 3.21 -5.01 2.69
N ARG A 292 2.17 -5.18 3.50
CA ARG A 292 2.20 -5.03 4.96
C ARG A 292 1.69 -6.29 5.64
N VAL A 293 2.22 -6.59 6.82
CA VAL A 293 1.78 -7.78 7.57
C VAL A 293 0.27 -7.75 7.91
N ALA A 294 -0.33 -6.57 8.04
CA ALA A 294 -1.78 -6.42 8.22
C ALA A 294 -2.60 -7.12 7.11
N GLU A 295 -2.10 -7.11 5.87
CA GLU A 295 -2.73 -7.82 4.76
C GLU A 295 -2.71 -9.33 4.97
N ALA A 296 -1.64 -9.89 5.54
CA ALA A 296 -1.58 -11.31 5.84
C ALA A 296 -2.67 -11.74 6.84
N TYR A 297 -2.94 -10.92 7.86
CA TYR A 297 -4.05 -11.16 8.80
C TYR A 297 -5.41 -11.13 8.10
N LEU A 298 -5.64 -10.18 7.20
CA LEU A 298 -6.89 -10.08 6.43
C LEU A 298 -7.04 -11.26 5.45
N THR A 299 -5.98 -11.62 4.73
CA THR A 299 -5.96 -12.78 3.83
C THR A 299 -6.24 -14.08 4.59
N TYR A 300 -5.61 -14.26 5.76
CA TYR A 300 -5.84 -15.43 6.60
C TYR A 300 -7.31 -15.52 7.06
N ALA A 301 -7.87 -14.40 7.52
CA ALA A 301 -9.25 -14.34 7.95
C ALA A 301 -10.24 -14.66 6.81
N GLU A 302 -10.05 -14.06 5.63
CA GLU A 302 -10.89 -14.31 4.47
C GLU A 302 -10.77 -15.76 3.97
N ALA A 303 -9.55 -16.25 3.81
CA ALA A 303 -9.31 -17.62 3.34
C ALA A 303 -9.90 -18.65 4.30
N THR A 304 -9.75 -18.45 5.62
CA THR A 304 -10.34 -19.33 6.65
C THR A 304 -11.87 -19.28 6.62
N ALA A 305 -12.47 -18.10 6.45
CA ALA A 305 -13.93 -17.96 6.35
C ALA A 305 -14.50 -18.64 5.09
N ARG A 306 -13.72 -18.73 4.00
CA ARG A 306 -14.13 -19.42 2.77
C ARG A 306 -13.97 -20.93 2.83
N LEU A 307 -13.23 -21.46 3.79
CA LEU A 307 -13.04 -22.90 4.03
C LEU A 307 -14.18 -23.51 4.88
N ASN A 308 -14.88 -22.68 5.66
CA ASN A 308 -16.01 -23.06 6.49
C ASN A 308 -17.33 -22.83 5.76
#